data_0b20d832d98fa52d0af843fc49431ba1
#
_entry.id   0b20d832d98fa52d0af843fc49431ba1
#
_cell.length_a   1.000
_cell.length_b   1.000
_cell.length_c   1.000
_cell.angle_alpha   90.00
_cell.angle_beta   90.00
_cell.angle_gamma   90.00
#
_symmetry.space_group_name_H-M   'P 1'
#
loop_
_entity.id
_entity.type
_entity.pdbx_description
1 polymer ?
#
loop_
_entity_poly.entity_id
_entity_poly.type
_entity_poly.pdbx_seq_one_letter_code
_entity_poly.pdbx_strand_id
1 'polypeptide(L)'
;MKQLLSALIALSFLSCNKSSTDPIVPILPVVDSFTVTVYNGYGAGKYKIGDTVDIFSLAIADNQVFDKWSSSETTLLNTSDEWHAWFIMPNRNVSFTGTLKTITPVALIFEQIRGRDRMKPVYSYFPAGHKGFVYLLHGTGGSALSTASNYEFKQLYKELINDNFGVIVTEAEESTTGVDANGDGKIRWLVSPADSVTNIDYANIRIITDTFYNRGVTSRSKLRYSAGMSNGGNYSAALSAYYKYKAAISYCAPAGAVALTTTTPLQFCMARFDNNENVGPTGNANALSNSQMITGRGVCSKYLIKERSPLYPERFARRGDISLAKSAAVFYELKTKGYLTSKNYFTGFSDSLVTTYQAAPTAFPELNSLTPLQKLFVVEQIDLSVSDHQMYSDYNKATLKFFNTQCL
;
A
#
# COMPACT_ATOMS: atom_id res chain seq x y z
N MET A 1 -12.82 -37.57 82.12
CA MET A 1 -13.28 -38.95 82.42
C MET A 1 -13.12 -39.80 81.13
N LYS A 2 -12.39 -40.93 81.35
CA LYS A 2 -12.28 -42.10 80.50
C LYS A 2 -11.61 -41.88 79.08
N GLN A 3 -10.33 -42.15 78.88
CA GLN A 3 -9.60 -43.42 78.80
C GLN A 3 -10.25 -44.45 77.90
N LEU A 4 -9.48 -44.82 76.89
CA LEU A 4 -9.04 -46.21 76.55
C LEU A 4 -8.57 -46.19 75.07
N LEU A 5 -7.35 -46.43 74.80
CA LEU A 5 -6.52 -47.67 74.76
C LEU A 5 -6.49 -48.28 73.36
N SER A 6 -5.36 -48.15 72.72
CA SER A 6 -4.53 -49.16 72.03
C SER A 6 -5.12 -50.11 70.99
N ALA A 7 -4.50 -50.12 69.82
CA ALA A 7 -3.85 -51.33 69.29
C ALA A 7 -2.94 -50.98 68.11
N LEU A 8 -1.64 -51.27 68.29
CA LEU A 8 -0.61 -51.29 67.25
C LEU A 8 -0.80 -52.56 66.43
N ILE A 9 -0.98 -52.46 65.13
CA ILE A 9 -0.75 -53.55 64.19
C ILE A 9 0.32 -53.08 63.19
N ALA A 10 1.52 -53.59 63.36
CA ALA A 10 2.62 -53.48 62.41
C ALA A 10 2.35 -54.40 61.19
N LEU A 11 2.03 -53.84 60.03
CA LEU A 11 2.12 -54.58 58.77
C LEU A 11 3.40 -54.15 58.06
N SER A 12 4.36 -55.08 57.97
CA SER A 12 5.55 -54.97 57.18
C SER A 12 5.17 -55.15 55.70
N PHE A 13 5.19 -54.09 54.95
CA PHE A 13 5.12 -54.16 53.47
C PHE A 13 6.52 -54.38 52.91
N LEU A 14 6.74 -55.54 52.37
CA LEU A 14 7.86 -55.82 51.45
C LEU A 14 7.67 -55.04 50.17
N SER A 15 8.39 -53.94 50.04
CA SER A 15 8.46 -53.18 48.82
C SER A 15 9.38 -53.90 47.84
N CYS A 16 8.84 -54.58 46.83
CA CYS A 16 9.58 -54.95 45.66
C CYS A 16 9.87 -53.71 44.80
N ASN A 17 11.11 -53.22 44.86
CA ASN A 17 11.64 -52.29 43.94
C ASN A 17 11.80 -52.98 42.58
N LYS A 18 10.81 -52.85 41.65
CA LYS A 18 11.04 -53.04 40.24
C LYS A 18 11.76 -51.80 39.72
N SER A 19 13.06 -51.86 39.50
CA SER A 19 13.75 -50.89 38.68
C SER A 19 13.28 -51.10 37.23
N SER A 20 12.31 -50.34 36.79
CA SER A 20 12.00 -50.24 35.37
C SER A 20 13.09 -49.38 34.75
N THR A 21 14.02 -49.99 34.07
CA THR A 21 14.87 -49.34 33.10
C THR A 21 14.06 -49.14 31.82
N ASP A 22 13.07 -48.20 31.87
CA ASP A 22 12.47 -47.73 30.63
C ASP A 22 13.59 -47.04 29.83
N PRO A 23 13.76 -47.40 28.56
CA PRO A 23 14.75 -46.74 27.71
C PRO A 23 14.44 -45.26 27.69
N ILE A 24 15.40 -44.42 28.11
CA ILE A 24 15.32 -42.97 27.94
C ILE A 24 15.22 -42.71 26.44
N VAL A 25 14.00 -42.51 25.92
CA VAL A 25 13.79 -42.05 24.57
C VAL A 25 14.41 -40.65 24.51
N PRO A 26 15.44 -40.41 23.72
CA PRO A 26 16.01 -39.07 23.61
C PRO A 26 14.92 -38.13 23.16
N ILE A 27 14.61 -37.15 24.01
CA ILE A 27 13.73 -36.03 23.64
C ILE A 27 14.49 -35.28 22.56
N LEU A 28 14.12 -35.51 21.29
CA LEU A 28 14.64 -34.71 20.19
C LEU A 28 14.32 -33.24 20.49
N PRO A 29 15.29 -32.34 20.33
CA PRO A 29 15.04 -30.91 20.54
C PRO A 29 13.86 -30.47 19.69
N VAL A 30 12.85 -29.89 20.29
CA VAL A 30 11.71 -29.30 19.58
C VAL A 30 12.29 -28.21 18.69
N VAL A 31 12.16 -28.36 17.39
CA VAL A 31 12.59 -27.34 16.44
C VAL A 31 11.54 -26.21 16.50
N ASP A 32 11.83 -25.17 17.28
CA ASP A 32 10.92 -24.06 17.50
C ASP A 32 10.84 -23.09 16.30
N SER A 33 11.76 -23.20 15.34
CA SER A 33 11.84 -22.28 14.20
C SER A 33 12.32 -22.96 12.94
N PHE A 34 11.85 -22.45 11.81
CA PHE A 34 12.19 -22.92 10.47
C PHE A 34 12.78 -21.77 9.64
N THR A 35 13.55 -22.12 8.62
CA THR A 35 14.24 -21.16 7.77
C THR A 35 13.36 -20.76 6.59
N VAL A 36 13.26 -19.45 6.38
CA VAL A 36 12.76 -18.85 5.14
C VAL A 36 13.96 -18.39 4.32
N THR A 37 14.07 -18.86 3.09
CA THR A 37 15.06 -18.40 2.12
C THR A 37 14.37 -17.54 1.08
N VAL A 38 14.89 -16.33 0.83
CA VAL A 38 14.35 -15.42 -0.20
C VAL A 38 15.47 -15.10 -1.17
N TYR A 39 15.28 -15.49 -2.42
CA TYR A 39 16.17 -15.15 -3.52
C TYR A 39 15.62 -13.93 -4.26
N ASN A 40 16.51 -13.01 -4.63
CA ASN A 40 16.13 -11.72 -5.28
C ASN A 40 15.07 -10.95 -4.50
N GLY A 41 15.22 -10.90 -3.18
CA GLY A 41 14.29 -10.23 -2.29
C GLY A 41 14.78 -10.19 -0.84
N TYR A 42 13.94 -9.70 0.03
CA TYR A 42 14.21 -9.51 1.46
C TYR A 42 13.15 -10.26 2.30
N GLY A 43 13.44 -10.50 3.57
CA GLY A 43 12.56 -11.24 4.49
C GLY A 43 13.09 -12.66 4.80
N ALA A 44 14.29 -13.02 4.35
CA ALA A 44 14.95 -14.26 4.76
C ALA A 44 15.26 -14.26 6.26
N GLY A 45 15.17 -15.44 6.90
CA GLY A 45 15.44 -15.56 8.33
C GLY A 45 14.94 -16.85 8.95
N LYS A 46 15.00 -16.93 10.30
CA LYS A 46 14.39 -17.99 11.08
C LYS A 46 13.13 -17.47 11.77
N TYR A 47 12.05 -18.19 11.64
CA TYR A 47 10.74 -17.81 12.14
C TYR A 47 10.11 -18.99 12.89
N LYS A 48 9.33 -18.70 13.92
CA LYS A 48 8.56 -19.72 14.64
C LYS A 48 7.33 -20.13 13.83
N ILE A 49 6.87 -21.35 14.03
CA ILE A 49 5.59 -21.81 13.47
C ILE A 49 4.49 -20.82 13.88
N GLY A 50 3.67 -20.42 12.91
CA GLY A 50 2.56 -19.47 13.13
C GLY A 50 2.96 -18.00 13.09
N ASP A 51 4.26 -17.65 13.00
CA ASP A 51 4.65 -16.25 12.78
C ASP A 51 4.17 -15.78 11.42
N THR A 52 3.72 -14.52 11.35
CA THR A 52 3.54 -13.84 10.05
C THR A 52 4.92 -13.47 9.52
N VAL A 53 5.20 -13.86 8.28
CA VAL A 53 6.45 -13.59 7.58
C VAL A 53 6.16 -12.73 6.36
N ASP A 54 6.79 -11.57 6.29
CA ASP A 54 6.72 -10.68 5.15
C ASP A 54 7.94 -10.89 4.24
N ILE A 55 7.72 -10.95 2.94
CA ILE A 55 8.75 -10.99 1.91
C ILE A 55 8.58 -9.84 0.94
N PHE A 56 9.70 -9.25 0.53
CA PHE A 56 9.73 -8.07 -0.32
C PHE A 56 10.67 -8.29 -1.49
N SER A 57 10.30 -7.83 -2.69
CA SER A 57 11.21 -7.88 -3.85
C SER A 57 12.41 -6.95 -3.65
N LEU A 58 13.44 -7.14 -4.45
CA LEU A 58 14.50 -6.14 -4.64
C LEU A 58 13.89 -4.79 -5.07
N ALA A 59 14.67 -3.73 -4.91
CA ALA A 59 14.32 -2.42 -5.44
C ALA A 59 14.03 -2.50 -6.94
N ILE A 60 12.91 -1.90 -7.37
CA ILE A 60 12.42 -1.96 -8.74
C ILE A 60 12.93 -0.73 -9.49
N ALA A 61 13.88 -0.92 -10.42
CA ALA A 61 14.45 0.15 -11.23
C ALA A 61 13.41 0.76 -12.20
N ASP A 62 13.74 1.91 -12.79
CA ASP A 62 12.84 2.64 -13.70
C ASP A 62 12.45 1.83 -14.94
N ASN A 63 13.33 0.95 -15.41
CA ASN A 63 13.11 0.03 -16.51
C ASN A 63 12.61 -1.35 -16.09
N GLN A 64 12.02 -1.48 -14.91
CA GLN A 64 11.54 -2.74 -14.37
C GLN A 64 10.18 -2.59 -13.70
N VAL A 65 9.42 -3.68 -13.68
CA VAL A 65 8.25 -3.90 -12.83
C VAL A 65 8.40 -5.25 -12.13
N PHE A 66 7.73 -5.40 -10.99
CA PHE A 66 7.68 -6.71 -10.35
C PHE A 66 6.87 -7.67 -11.22
N ASP A 67 7.38 -8.89 -11.40
CA ASP A 67 6.66 -9.93 -12.17
C ASP A 67 5.88 -10.84 -11.22
N LYS A 68 6.58 -11.65 -10.45
CA LYS A 68 5.95 -12.59 -9.51
C LYS A 68 6.93 -13.17 -8.50
N TRP A 69 6.39 -13.80 -7.47
CA TRP A 69 7.06 -14.76 -6.62
C TRP A 69 6.92 -16.16 -7.22
N SER A 70 8.00 -16.93 -7.23
CA SER A 70 8.01 -18.35 -7.65
C SER A 70 8.56 -19.23 -6.52
N SER A 71 7.94 -20.41 -6.35
CA SER A 71 8.29 -21.43 -5.36
C SER A 71 7.41 -22.65 -5.59
N SER A 72 7.78 -23.82 -5.05
CA SER A 72 6.85 -24.93 -4.86
C SER A 72 5.75 -24.63 -3.83
N GLU A 73 5.91 -23.55 -3.06
CA GLU A 73 5.08 -23.16 -1.91
C GLU A 73 4.31 -21.84 -2.14
N THR A 74 4.11 -21.40 -3.39
CA THR A 74 3.41 -20.14 -3.70
C THR A 74 1.99 -20.08 -3.16
N THR A 75 1.34 -21.21 -2.93
CA THR A 75 0.01 -21.30 -2.32
C THR A 75 -0.03 -20.86 -0.86
N LEU A 76 1.12 -20.74 -0.19
CA LEU A 76 1.21 -20.17 1.16
C LEU A 76 1.04 -18.66 1.14
N LEU A 77 1.47 -17.98 0.06
CA LEU A 77 1.47 -16.54 0.00
C LEU A 77 0.04 -15.98 -0.11
N ASN A 78 -0.21 -14.85 0.56
CA ASN A 78 -1.43 -14.08 0.39
C ASN A 78 -1.62 -13.62 -1.07
N THR A 79 -0.50 -13.39 -1.76
CA THR A 79 -0.43 -13.10 -3.20
C THR A 79 0.95 -13.47 -3.73
N SER A 80 1.00 -14.01 -4.96
CA SER A 80 2.27 -14.27 -5.64
C SER A 80 2.66 -13.15 -6.62
N ASP A 81 1.77 -12.19 -6.88
CA ASP A 81 1.90 -11.22 -7.98
C ASP A 81 2.35 -9.84 -7.50
N GLU A 82 2.26 -9.52 -6.20
CA GLU A 82 2.64 -8.22 -5.66
C GLU A 82 4.09 -8.24 -5.13
N TRP A 83 4.78 -7.12 -5.22
CA TRP A 83 6.18 -6.96 -4.79
C TRP A 83 6.39 -7.22 -3.29
N HIS A 84 5.36 -7.02 -2.49
CA HIS A 84 5.25 -7.37 -1.08
C HIS A 84 4.21 -8.47 -0.92
N ALA A 85 4.62 -9.58 -0.33
CA ALA A 85 3.75 -10.69 0.01
C ALA A 85 4.02 -11.17 1.44
N TRP A 86 3.06 -11.84 2.04
CA TRP A 86 3.20 -12.41 3.38
C TRP A 86 2.56 -13.80 3.46
N PHE A 87 2.96 -14.56 4.46
CA PHE A 87 2.39 -15.86 4.76
C PHE A 87 2.53 -16.20 6.25
N ILE A 88 1.83 -17.26 6.69
CA ILE A 88 1.98 -17.79 8.03
C ILE A 88 3.02 -18.92 7.98
N MET A 89 4.06 -18.84 8.83
CA MET A 89 5.17 -19.78 8.84
C MET A 89 4.69 -21.22 9.11
N PRO A 90 4.90 -22.16 8.18
CA PRO A 90 4.57 -23.57 8.38
C PRO A 90 5.63 -24.27 9.24
N ASN A 91 5.39 -25.55 9.55
CA ASN A 91 6.32 -26.41 10.31
C ASN A 91 7.46 -27.01 9.44
N ARG A 92 7.94 -26.27 8.44
CA ARG A 92 9.01 -26.65 7.52
C ARG A 92 9.76 -25.45 6.97
N ASN A 93 10.95 -25.68 6.46
CA ASN A 93 11.69 -24.67 5.69
C ASN A 93 10.97 -24.37 4.38
N VAL A 94 10.98 -23.11 3.97
CA VAL A 94 10.38 -22.63 2.71
C VAL A 94 11.34 -21.72 1.96
N SER A 95 11.17 -21.63 0.64
CA SER A 95 11.98 -20.74 -0.20
C SER A 95 11.13 -20.06 -1.25
N PHE A 96 11.42 -18.78 -1.52
CA PHE A 96 10.76 -17.98 -2.54
C PHE A 96 11.78 -17.25 -3.39
N THR A 97 11.47 -17.05 -4.66
CA THR A 97 12.30 -16.28 -5.61
C THR A 97 11.45 -15.17 -6.21
N GLY A 98 11.85 -13.91 -5.98
CA GLY A 98 11.27 -12.76 -6.64
C GLY A 98 11.80 -12.61 -8.06
N THR A 99 10.94 -12.29 -9.02
CA THR A 99 11.31 -11.99 -10.40
C THR A 99 10.89 -10.59 -10.80
N LEU A 100 11.76 -9.89 -11.53
CA LEU A 100 11.50 -8.59 -12.10
C LEU A 100 11.41 -8.73 -13.62
N LYS A 101 10.46 -8.04 -14.24
CA LYS A 101 10.31 -7.95 -15.69
C LYS A 101 10.91 -6.63 -16.18
N THR A 102 11.78 -6.69 -17.18
CA THR A 102 12.28 -5.49 -17.87
C THR A 102 11.18 -4.89 -18.74
N ILE A 103 11.05 -3.57 -18.66
CA ILE A 103 10.13 -2.76 -19.46
C ILE A 103 10.89 -1.60 -20.13
N THR A 104 10.30 -0.97 -21.11
CA THR A 104 10.81 0.32 -21.59
C THR A 104 10.64 1.37 -20.49
N PRO A 105 11.69 2.13 -20.12
CA PRO A 105 11.58 3.20 -19.15
C PRO A 105 10.48 4.18 -19.55
N VAL A 106 9.65 4.56 -18.57
CA VAL A 106 8.55 5.48 -18.79
C VAL A 106 8.82 6.81 -18.12
N ALA A 107 8.74 7.88 -18.88
CA ALA A 107 8.68 9.24 -18.38
C ALA A 107 7.36 9.88 -18.84
N LEU A 108 6.58 10.39 -17.89
CA LEU A 108 5.39 11.18 -18.21
C LEU A 108 5.82 12.50 -18.85
N ILE A 109 5.15 12.89 -19.93
CA ILE A 109 5.39 14.13 -20.66
C ILE A 109 4.60 15.23 -19.98
N PHE A 110 5.31 16.29 -19.56
CA PHE A 110 4.67 17.50 -19.00
C PHE A 110 4.22 18.45 -20.10
N GLU A 111 3.02 18.96 -19.97
CA GLU A 111 2.51 20.06 -20.77
C GLU A 111 1.49 20.90 -20.00
N GLN A 112 1.25 22.12 -20.49
CA GLN A 112 0.16 22.96 -20.03
C GLN A 112 -1.02 22.82 -20.99
N ILE A 113 -2.16 22.33 -20.52
CA ILE A 113 -3.39 22.19 -21.32
C ILE A 113 -4.40 23.23 -20.86
N ARG A 114 -5.06 23.91 -21.79
CA ARG A 114 -6.14 24.83 -21.47
C ARG A 114 -7.28 24.09 -20.78
N GLY A 115 -7.59 24.44 -19.53
CA GLY A 115 -8.81 24.09 -18.81
C GLY A 115 -9.94 25.08 -19.11
N ARG A 116 -10.99 25.08 -18.27
CA ARG A 116 -12.12 26.02 -18.44
C ARG A 116 -11.67 27.47 -18.33
N ASP A 117 -10.98 27.81 -17.25
CA ASP A 117 -10.67 29.20 -16.94
C ASP A 117 -9.18 29.54 -17.10
N ARG A 118 -8.30 28.55 -17.00
CA ARG A 118 -6.84 28.73 -17.07
C ARG A 118 -6.09 27.51 -17.60
N MET A 119 -4.79 27.64 -17.75
CA MET A 119 -3.90 26.50 -18.08
C MET A 119 -3.78 25.58 -16.88
N LYS A 120 -3.79 24.27 -17.13
CA LYS A 120 -3.65 23.21 -16.14
C LYS A 120 -2.37 22.42 -16.39
N PRO A 121 -1.54 22.15 -15.37
CA PRO A 121 -0.41 21.26 -15.52
C PRO A 121 -0.92 19.82 -15.73
N VAL A 122 -0.39 19.17 -16.76
CA VAL A 122 -0.74 17.80 -17.12
C VAL A 122 0.52 17.01 -17.38
N TYR A 123 0.63 15.86 -16.76
CA TYR A 123 1.63 14.85 -17.04
C TYR A 123 0.94 13.65 -17.67
N SER A 124 1.38 13.22 -18.84
CA SER A 124 0.71 12.13 -19.53
C SER A 124 1.66 11.23 -20.30
N TYR A 125 1.21 10.01 -20.53
CA TYR A 125 1.85 9.07 -21.44
C TYR A 125 0.79 8.13 -22.05
N PHE A 126 0.85 7.92 -23.36
CA PHE A 126 -0.06 7.03 -24.08
C PHE A 126 0.76 6.04 -24.91
N PRO A 127 0.79 4.74 -24.53
CA PRO A 127 1.38 3.72 -25.40
C PRO A 127 0.65 3.65 -26.74
N ALA A 128 1.37 3.31 -27.79
CA ALA A 128 0.75 3.08 -29.11
C ALA A 128 -0.31 1.97 -29.00
N GLY A 129 -1.51 2.25 -29.50
CA GLY A 129 -2.62 1.30 -29.45
C GLY A 129 -3.19 1.03 -28.04
N HIS A 130 -2.96 1.92 -27.08
CA HIS A 130 -3.47 1.75 -25.70
C HIS A 130 -4.95 1.33 -25.67
N LYS A 131 -5.30 0.46 -24.70
CA LYS A 131 -6.66 -0.11 -24.57
C LYS A 131 -7.65 0.79 -23.86
N GLY A 132 -7.15 1.75 -23.09
CA GLY A 132 -7.89 2.74 -22.32
C GLY A 132 -6.91 3.67 -21.62
N PHE A 133 -7.39 4.58 -20.79
CA PHE A 133 -6.53 5.47 -20.01
C PHE A 133 -7.07 5.73 -18.59
N VAL A 134 -6.15 6.04 -17.69
CA VAL A 134 -6.38 6.20 -16.26
C VAL A 134 -6.00 7.60 -15.83
N TYR A 135 -6.91 8.31 -15.16
CA TYR A 135 -6.57 9.50 -14.40
C TYR A 135 -6.00 9.10 -13.03
N LEU A 136 -4.83 9.64 -12.66
CA LEU A 136 -4.26 9.53 -11.33
C LEU A 136 -4.43 10.85 -10.59
N LEU A 137 -5.07 10.81 -9.41
CA LEU A 137 -5.62 11.97 -8.72
C LEU A 137 -5.01 12.09 -7.32
N HIS A 138 -4.43 13.26 -7.03
CA HIS A 138 -3.77 13.57 -5.75
C HIS A 138 -4.74 13.70 -4.58
N GLY A 139 -4.22 13.56 -3.35
CA GLY A 139 -4.92 13.89 -2.12
C GLY A 139 -4.95 15.39 -1.81
N THR A 140 -5.54 15.76 -0.68
CA THR A 140 -5.54 17.14 -0.16
C THR A 140 -4.11 17.68 -0.08
N GLY A 141 -3.89 18.92 -0.52
CA GLY A 141 -2.58 19.58 -0.55
C GLY A 141 -1.64 19.10 -1.65
N GLY A 142 -2.04 18.10 -2.45
CA GLY A 142 -1.24 17.59 -3.56
C GLY A 142 -1.32 18.46 -4.82
N SER A 143 -0.51 18.07 -5.82
CA SER A 143 -0.44 18.71 -7.13
C SER A 143 -0.19 17.66 -8.21
N ALA A 144 -0.27 18.09 -9.49
CA ALA A 144 0.11 17.25 -10.61
C ALA A 144 1.57 16.80 -10.51
N LEU A 145 2.48 17.72 -10.16
CA LEU A 145 3.90 17.43 -10.00
C LEU A 145 4.14 16.45 -8.86
N SER A 146 3.57 16.71 -7.67
CA SER A 146 3.76 15.82 -6.52
C SER A 146 3.28 14.40 -6.81
N THR A 147 2.16 14.25 -7.53
CA THR A 147 1.62 12.94 -7.93
C THR A 147 2.50 12.24 -8.97
N ALA A 148 2.92 12.96 -10.00
CA ALA A 148 3.75 12.40 -11.08
C ALA A 148 5.16 11.99 -10.56
N SER A 149 5.68 12.64 -9.53
CA SER A 149 6.99 12.38 -8.93
C SER A 149 6.96 11.47 -7.70
N ASN A 150 5.79 11.20 -7.11
CA ASN A 150 5.67 10.31 -5.96
C ASN A 150 6.06 8.88 -6.33
N TYR A 151 6.87 8.24 -5.49
CA TYR A 151 7.43 6.92 -5.79
C TYR A 151 6.34 5.85 -5.96
N GLU A 152 5.34 5.80 -5.10
CA GLU A 152 4.31 4.74 -5.13
C GLU A 152 3.35 4.94 -6.32
N PHE A 153 2.96 6.18 -6.64
CA PHE A 153 2.25 6.48 -7.89
C PHE A 153 3.07 6.12 -9.12
N LYS A 154 4.40 6.35 -9.07
CA LYS A 154 5.30 5.96 -10.16
C LYS A 154 5.30 4.45 -10.37
N GLN A 155 5.33 3.64 -9.31
CA GLN A 155 5.22 2.19 -9.45
C GLN A 155 3.87 1.79 -10.09
N LEU A 156 2.77 2.43 -9.70
CA LEU A 156 1.46 2.16 -10.29
C LEU A 156 1.42 2.53 -11.78
N TYR A 157 1.84 3.75 -12.17
CA TYR A 157 1.73 4.13 -13.59
C TYR A 157 2.69 3.35 -14.50
N LYS A 158 3.84 2.89 -14.01
CA LYS A 158 4.72 1.97 -14.76
C LYS A 158 4.00 0.66 -15.10
N GLU A 159 3.30 0.09 -14.14
CA GLU A 159 2.51 -1.12 -14.34
C GLU A 159 1.35 -0.89 -15.31
N LEU A 160 0.62 0.22 -15.16
CA LEU A 160 -0.48 0.60 -16.04
C LEU A 160 0.00 0.74 -17.50
N ILE A 161 1.10 1.46 -17.72
CA ILE A 161 1.66 1.70 -19.04
C ILE A 161 2.21 0.40 -19.64
N ASN A 162 2.88 -0.44 -18.85
CA ASN A 162 3.34 -1.76 -19.30
C ASN A 162 2.18 -2.69 -19.67
N ASP A 163 1.01 -2.50 -19.04
CA ASP A 163 -0.23 -3.20 -19.38
C ASP A 163 -1.08 -2.47 -20.45
N ASN A 164 -0.44 -1.58 -21.20
CA ASN A 164 -1.01 -0.86 -22.33
C ASN A 164 -2.17 0.09 -21.99
N PHE A 165 -2.16 0.71 -20.80
CA PHE A 165 -3.02 1.84 -20.48
C PHE A 165 -2.30 3.17 -20.73
N GLY A 166 -3.02 4.17 -21.24
CA GLY A 166 -2.60 5.56 -21.13
C GLY A 166 -2.75 6.06 -19.69
N VAL A 167 -1.94 7.03 -19.31
CA VAL A 167 -1.99 7.65 -17.98
C VAL A 167 -2.06 9.16 -18.13
N ILE A 168 -2.91 9.80 -17.32
CA ILE A 168 -3.03 11.25 -17.21
C ILE A 168 -2.98 11.62 -15.73
N VAL A 169 -2.10 12.54 -15.39
CA VAL A 169 -2.00 13.16 -14.06
C VAL A 169 -2.27 14.65 -14.24
N THR A 170 -3.19 15.19 -13.47
CA THR A 170 -3.45 16.64 -13.39
C THR A 170 -3.78 17.00 -11.96
N GLU A 171 -4.16 18.25 -11.71
CA GLU A 171 -4.43 18.72 -10.35
C GLU A 171 -5.77 19.44 -10.22
N ALA A 172 -6.28 19.50 -8.99
CA ALA A 172 -7.45 20.26 -8.62
C ALA A 172 -7.31 21.75 -9.01
N GLU A 173 -8.40 22.41 -9.26
CA GLU A 173 -8.37 23.86 -9.52
C GLU A 173 -7.79 24.63 -8.34
N GLU A 174 -8.17 24.27 -7.13
CA GLU A 174 -7.62 24.87 -5.92
C GLU A 174 -6.10 24.69 -5.81
N SER A 175 -5.55 23.55 -6.23
CA SER A 175 -4.10 23.34 -6.27
C SER A 175 -3.41 24.25 -7.29
N THR A 176 -4.04 24.49 -8.44
CA THR A 176 -3.51 25.40 -9.46
C THR A 176 -3.52 26.86 -9.02
N THR A 177 -4.54 27.27 -8.25
CA THR A 177 -4.70 28.66 -7.81
C THR A 177 -4.07 28.95 -6.47
N GLY A 178 -3.87 27.94 -5.64
CA GLY A 178 -3.51 28.11 -4.23
C GLY A 178 -4.65 28.70 -3.37
N VAL A 179 -5.89 28.70 -3.89
CA VAL A 179 -7.06 29.32 -3.24
C VAL A 179 -8.07 28.24 -2.88
N ASP A 180 -8.46 28.21 -1.62
CA ASP A 180 -9.59 27.45 -1.12
C ASP A 180 -10.89 28.09 -1.62
N ALA A 181 -11.48 27.50 -2.65
CA ALA A 181 -12.64 28.07 -3.34
C ALA A 181 -13.96 27.83 -2.60
N ASN A 182 -14.02 26.79 -1.75
CA ASN A 182 -15.22 26.43 -1.02
C ASN A 182 -15.19 26.84 0.47
N GLY A 183 -14.06 27.39 0.95
CA GLY A 183 -13.90 27.91 2.30
C GLY A 183 -13.81 26.83 3.39
N ASP A 184 -13.39 25.61 3.03
CA ASP A 184 -13.29 24.50 3.99
C ASP A 184 -11.91 24.38 4.67
N GLY A 185 -11.00 25.31 4.39
CA GLY A 185 -9.65 25.36 4.95
C GLY A 185 -8.67 24.39 4.27
N LYS A 186 -9.01 23.83 3.11
CA LYS A 186 -8.21 22.78 2.44
C LYS A 186 -8.06 23.09 0.95
N ILE A 187 -6.93 22.74 0.39
CA ILE A 187 -6.66 22.82 -1.06
C ILE A 187 -6.82 21.40 -1.62
N ARG A 188 -7.87 21.16 -2.42
CA ARG A 188 -8.23 19.82 -2.85
C ARG A 188 -9.21 19.79 -4.02
N TRP A 189 -9.51 18.60 -4.53
CA TRP A 189 -10.58 18.41 -5.51
C TRP A 189 -11.94 18.73 -4.94
N LEU A 190 -12.75 19.47 -5.69
CA LEU A 190 -14.15 19.71 -5.40
C LEU A 190 -14.98 18.48 -5.81
N VAL A 191 -15.27 17.60 -4.85
CA VAL A 191 -16.01 16.36 -5.12
C VAL A 191 -17.48 16.64 -5.45
N SER A 192 -18.07 17.66 -4.86
CA SER A 192 -19.48 18.03 -5.01
C SER A 192 -19.63 19.51 -5.37
N PRO A 193 -20.61 19.89 -6.19
CA PRO A 193 -21.54 19.00 -6.90
C PRO A 193 -20.86 18.20 -8.01
N ALA A 194 -21.37 17.00 -8.32
CA ALA A 194 -20.83 16.15 -9.38
C ALA A 194 -21.45 16.54 -10.73
N ASP A 195 -21.02 17.68 -11.26
CA ASP A 195 -21.42 18.17 -12.58
C ASP A 195 -20.32 19.05 -13.21
N SER A 196 -20.29 19.14 -14.53
CA SER A 196 -19.28 19.91 -15.26
C SER A 196 -19.71 21.33 -15.65
N VAL A 197 -20.87 21.78 -15.21
CA VAL A 197 -21.35 23.14 -15.44
C VAL A 197 -20.90 24.06 -14.31
N THR A 198 -21.20 23.67 -13.07
CA THR A 198 -20.89 24.46 -11.88
C THR A 198 -19.53 24.08 -11.25
N ASN A 199 -19.17 22.80 -11.30
CA ASN A 199 -17.91 22.33 -10.72
C ASN A 199 -16.76 22.38 -11.74
N ILE A 200 -15.79 23.23 -11.46
CA ILE A 200 -14.67 23.51 -12.35
C ILE A 200 -13.74 22.30 -12.55
N ASP A 201 -13.58 21.45 -11.52
CA ASP A 201 -12.71 20.28 -11.63
C ASP A 201 -13.26 19.26 -12.63
N TYR A 202 -14.58 19.01 -12.61
CA TYR A 202 -15.21 18.16 -13.63
C TYR A 202 -15.11 18.77 -15.02
N ALA A 203 -15.30 20.08 -15.14
CA ALA A 203 -15.14 20.79 -16.41
C ALA A 203 -13.70 20.66 -16.94
N ASN A 204 -12.69 20.85 -16.09
CA ASN A 204 -11.28 20.73 -16.46
C ASN A 204 -10.93 19.32 -16.92
N ILE A 205 -11.35 18.27 -16.21
CA ILE A 205 -11.12 16.87 -16.64
C ILE A 205 -11.74 16.61 -18.01
N ARG A 206 -12.96 17.09 -18.27
CA ARG A 206 -13.61 16.96 -19.58
C ARG A 206 -12.79 17.65 -20.67
N ILE A 207 -12.40 18.92 -20.47
CA ILE A 207 -11.68 19.72 -21.46
C ILE A 207 -10.30 19.10 -21.77
N ILE A 208 -9.57 18.65 -20.74
CA ILE A 208 -8.29 17.95 -20.91
C ILE A 208 -8.50 16.68 -21.73
N THR A 209 -9.54 15.90 -21.41
CA THR A 209 -9.87 14.67 -22.17
C THR A 209 -10.20 14.98 -23.62
N ASP A 210 -11.06 15.99 -23.88
CA ASP A 210 -11.43 16.42 -25.22
C ASP A 210 -10.21 16.94 -26.01
N THR A 211 -9.25 17.59 -25.35
CA THR A 211 -7.99 18.02 -25.97
C THR A 211 -7.19 16.81 -26.51
N PHE A 212 -7.07 15.74 -25.73
CA PHE A 212 -6.41 14.52 -26.21
C PHE A 212 -7.18 13.83 -27.34
N TYR A 213 -8.52 13.86 -27.33
CA TYR A 213 -9.34 13.38 -28.46
C TYR A 213 -9.09 14.20 -29.72
N ASN A 214 -9.13 15.52 -29.61
CA ASN A 214 -8.96 16.43 -30.76
C ASN A 214 -7.57 16.35 -31.38
N ARG A 215 -6.55 16.02 -30.59
CA ARG A 215 -5.18 15.77 -31.06
C ARG A 215 -4.97 14.37 -31.62
N GLY A 216 -5.96 13.48 -31.57
CA GLY A 216 -5.83 12.08 -32.00
C GLY A 216 -4.92 11.22 -31.12
N VAL A 217 -4.54 11.70 -29.92
CA VAL A 217 -3.72 10.94 -28.96
C VAL A 217 -4.49 9.74 -28.41
N THR A 218 -5.79 9.93 -28.16
CA THR A 218 -6.73 8.88 -27.77
C THR A 218 -8.07 9.10 -28.47
N SER A 219 -9.06 8.25 -28.24
CA SER A 219 -10.38 8.37 -28.89
C SER A 219 -11.53 8.15 -27.92
N ARG A 220 -12.73 8.61 -28.29
CA ARG A 220 -13.95 8.47 -27.49
C ARG A 220 -14.37 7.01 -27.30
N SER A 221 -13.90 6.09 -28.15
CA SER A 221 -14.14 4.65 -28.03
C SER A 221 -13.26 3.97 -26.97
N LYS A 222 -12.19 4.64 -26.49
CA LYS A 222 -11.30 4.09 -25.50
C LYS A 222 -11.93 4.15 -24.10
N LEU A 223 -11.73 3.09 -23.33
CA LEU A 223 -12.24 2.99 -21.96
C LEU A 223 -11.51 3.98 -21.04
N ARG A 224 -12.24 4.54 -20.11
CA ARG A 224 -11.75 5.51 -19.13
C ARG A 224 -11.81 4.94 -17.74
N TYR A 225 -10.80 5.25 -16.96
CA TYR A 225 -10.61 4.79 -15.59
C TYR A 225 -10.07 5.94 -14.73
N SER A 226 -10.17 5.80 -13.42
CA SER A 226 -9.48 6.70 -12.49
C SER A 226 -8.99 5.94 -11.26
N ALA A 227 -7.91 6.44 -10.67
CA ALA A 227 -7.42 6.04 -9.35
C ALA A 227 -6.97 7.30 -8.61
N GLY A 228 -7.21 7.35 -7.32
CA GLY A 228 -6.79 8.49 -6.52
C GLY A 228 -6.61 8.15 -5.06
N MET A 229 -5.88 9.01 -4.34
CA MET A 229 -5.55 8.85 -2.93
C MET A 229 -6.28 9.90 -2.10
N SER A 230 -6.84 9.50 -0.94
CA SER A 230 -7.50 10.41 0.00
C SER A 230 -8.65 11.20 -0.67
N ASN A 231 -8.65 12.52 -0.63
CA ASN A 231 -9.63 13.33 -1.37
C ASN A 231 -9.67 12.96 -2.86
N GLY A 232 -8.51 12.67 -3.50
CA GLY A 232 -8.45 12.18 -4.88
C GLY A 232 -9.12 10.81 -5.06
N GLY A 233 -9.13 9.95 -4.03
CA GLY A 233 -9.88 8.69 -4.01
C GLY A 233 -11.39 8.92 -4.01
N ASN A 234 -11.88 9.83 -3.17
CA ASN A 234 -13.29 10.26 -3.18
C ASN A 234 -13.66 10.89 -4.53
N TYR A 235 -12.78 11.74 -5.08
CA TYR A 235 -13.00 12.37 -6.38
C TYR A 235 -12.94 11.35 -7.52
N SER A 236 -12.05 10.35 -7.47
CA SER A 236 -11.99 9.25 -8.43
C SER A 236 -13.33 8.51 -8.53
N ALA A 237 -13.92 8.14 -7.39
CA ALA A 237 -15.22 7.50 -7.35
C ALA A 237 -16.33 8.39 -7.95
N ALA A 238 -16.39 9.66 -7.56
CA ALA A 238 -17.41 10.61 -8.00
C ALA A 238 -17.27 10.96 -9.49
N LEU A 239 -16.03 11.22 -9.95
CA LEU A 239 -15.70 11.47 -11.35
C LEU A 239 -16.13 10.31 -12.25
N SER A 240 -15.79 9.09 -11.82
CA SER A 240 -16.11 7.88 -12.59
C SER A 240 -17.59 7.58 -12.63
N ALA A 241 -18.32 7.83 -11.54
CA ALA A 241 -19.77 7.70 -11.50
C ALA A 241 -20.44 8.72 -12.45
N TYR A 242 -19.99 9.98 -12.43
CA TYR A 242 -20.54 11.04 -13.26
C TYR A 242 -20.30 10.81 -14.77
N TYR A 243 -19.03 10.54 -15.16
CA TYR A 243 -18.67 10.35 -16.56
C TYR A 243 -18.82 8.92 -17.06
N LYS A 244 -19.36 8.00 -16.26
CA LYS A 244 -19.56 6.59 -16.59
C LYS A 244 -18.26 5.92 -17.02
N TYR A 245 -17.20 6.07 -16.22
CA TYR A 245 -15.95 5.37 -16.45
C TYR A 245 -16.14 3.86 -16.23
N LYS A 246 -15.25 3.07 -16.81
CA LYS A 246 -15.33 1.61 -16.75
C LYS A 246 -15.12 1.07 -15.33
N ALA A 247 -14.21 1.68 -14.57
CA ALA A 247 -13.97 1.38 -13.16
C ALA A 247 -13.19 2.51 -12.47
N ALA A 248 -13.21 2.54 -11.14
CA ALA A 248 -12.46 3.45 -10.31
C ALA A 248 -11.75 2.74 -9.15
N ILE A 249 -10.65 3.32 -8.68
CA ILE A 249 -9.93 2.88 -7.48
C ILE A 249 -9.88 4.05 -6.48
N SER A 250 -10.22 3.76 -5.24
CA SER A 250 -10.14 4.71 -4.12
C SER A 250 -9.11 4.23 -3.11
N TYR A 251 -7.97 4.91 -3.02
CA TYR A 251 -6.95 4.67 -2.00
C TYR A 251 -7.21 5.56 -0.79
N CYS A 252 -7.24 4.98 0.40
CA CYS A 252 -7.43 5.66 1.69
C CYS A 252 -8.62 6.65 1.67
N ALA A 253 -9.75 6.26 1.06
CA ALA A 253 -10.96 7.06 1.05
C ALA A 253 -12.22 6.19 0.86
N PRO A 254 -13.31 6.49 1.61
CA PRO A 254 -14.53 5.68 1.61
C PRO A 254 -15.49 5.95 0.44
N ALA A 255 -15.19 6.85 -0.50
CA ALA A 255 -16.02 7.28 -1.62
C ALA A 255 -17.33 8.03 -1.23
N GLY A 256 -17.62 8.20 0.04
CA GLY A 256 -18.75 9.01 0.53
C GLY A 256 -20.12 8.63 -0.07
N ALA A 257 -20.98 9.62 -0.27
CA ALA A 257 -22.35 9.42 -0.76
C ALA A 257 -22.45 8.83 -2.18
N VAL A 258 -21.40 8.92 -2.98
CA VAL A 258 -21.34 8.31 -4.33
C VAL A 258 -21.53 6.80 -4.26
N ALA A 259 -21.05 6.16 -3.20
CA ALA A 259 -21.23 4.72 -3.00
C ALA A 259 -22.71 4.28 -2.95
N LEU A 260 -23.61 5.18 -2.56
CA LEU A 260 -25.05 4.86 -2.46
C LEU A 260 -25.72 4.62 -3.82
N THR A 261 -25.23 5.26 -4.87
CA THR A 261 -25.91 5.30 -6.18
C THR A 261 -25.04 4.91 -7.38
N THR A 262 -23.72 4.81 -7.21
CA THR A 262 -22.83 4.49 -8.33
C THR A 262 -23.19 3.14 -8.98
N THR A 263 -23.11 3.13 -10.31
CA THR A 263 -23.14 1.92 -11.14
C THR A 263 -21.76 1.59 -11.70
N THR A 264 -20.76 2.41 -11.39
CA THR A 264 -19.37 2.19 -11.79
C THR A 264 -18.70 1.23 -10.80
N PRO A 265 -18.06 0.16 -11.28
CA PRO A 265 -17.24 -0.71 -10.47
C PRO A 265 -16.20 0.06 -9.65
N LEU A 266 -16.07 -0.25 -8.35
CA LEU A 266 -15.22 0.49 -7.44
C LEU A 266 -14.40 -0.44 -6.54
N GLN A 267 -13.06 -0.27 -6.55
CA GLN A 267 -12.18 -0.95 -5.61
C GLN A 267 -11.71 0.04 -4.55
N PHE A 268 -11.82 -0.36 -3.30
CA PHE A 268 -11.26 0.35 -2.16
C PHE A 268 -9.92 -0.28 -1.76
N CYS A 269 -8.90 0.54 -1.64
CA CYS A 269 -7.57 0.17 -1.17
C CYS A 269 -7.27 0.97 0.09
N MET A 270 -7.53 0.39 1.26
CA MET A 270 -7.49 1.08 2.54
C MET A 270 -6.22 0.74 3.34
N ALA A 271 -5.85 1.58 4.27
CA ALA A 271 -4.74 1.39 5.20
C ALA A 271 -5.29 1.06 6.60
N ARG A 272 -4.81 -0.03 7.23
CA ARG A 272 -5.36 -0.55 8.49
C ARG A 272 -5.30 0.45 9.64
N PHE A 273 -4.18 1.15 9.74
CA PHE A 273 -3.89 2.08 10.82
C PHE A 273 -3.88 3.53 10.32
N ASP A 274 -4.71 3.80 9.31
CA ASP A 274 -4.93 5.16 8.80
C ASP A 274 -5.19 6.12 9.96
N ASN A 275 -4.31 7.10 10.14
CA ASN A 275 -4.34 8.09 11.23
C ASN A 275 -4.92 9.43 10.80
N ASN A 276 -5.42 9.53 9.57
CA ASN A 276 -6.01 10.77 9.08
C ASN A 276 -7.34 11.07 9.77
N GLU A 277 -7.52 12.29 10.26
CA GLU A 277 -8.72 12.72 11.00
C GLU A 277 -10.04 12.54 10.21
N ASN A 278 -9.98 12.58 8.87
CA ASN A 278 -11.15 12.47 8.01
C ASN A 278 -11.41 11.04 7.50
N VAL A 279 -10.49 10.11 7.73
CA VAL A 279 -10.59 8.71 7.31
C VAL A 279 -10.52 7.79 8.52
N GLY A 280 -9.35 7.49 9.03
CA GLY A 280 -9.13 6.69 10.21
C GLY A 280 -9.89 5.35 10.23
N PRO A 281 -10.09 4.75 11.40
CA PRO A 281 -10.86 3.51 11.55
C PRO A 281 -12.30 3.62 11.06
N THR A 282 -12.94 4.80 11.24
CA THR A 282 -14.31 5.05 10.76
C THR A 282 -14.38 5.04 9.24
N GLY A 283 -13.39 5.66 8.55
CA GLY A 283 -13.31 5.63 7.09
C GLY A 283 -13.09 4.22 6.55
N ASN A 284 -12.29 3.40 7.22
CA ASN A 284 -12.11 1.98 6.88
C ASN A 284 -13.42 1.20 6.98
N ALA A 285 -14.18 1.38 8.08
CA ALA A 285 -15.49 0.75 8.26
C ALA A 285 -16.50 1.22 7.20
N ASN A 286 -16.52 2.51 6.90
CA ASN A 286 -17.36 3.09 5.85
C ASN A 286 -17.02 2.54 4.47
N ALA A 287 -15.72 2.42 4.13
CA ALA A 287 -15.28 1.86 2.85
C ALA A 287 -15.71 0.39 2.69
N LEU A 288 -15.60 -0.41 3.76
CA LEU A 288 -16.08 -1.79 3.77
C LEU A 288 -17.59 -1.86 3.57
N SER A 289 -18.35 -1.08 4.33
CA SER A 289 -19.82 -1.00 4.22
C SER A 289 -20.25 -0.54 2.81
N ASN A 290 -19.57 0.48 2.26
CA ASN A 290 -19.82 0.98 0.92
C ASN A 290 -19.53 -0.09 -0.15
N SER A 291 -18.45 -0.83 -0.02
CA SER A 291 -18.13 -1.95 -0.92
C SER A 291 -19.22 -3.03 -0.89
N GLN A 292 -19.68 -3.39 0.29
CA GLN A 292 -20.77 -4.36 0.47
C GLN A 292 -22.10 -3.85 -0.13
N MET A 293 -22.42 -2.58 0.08
CA MET A 293 -23.62 -1.94 -0.45
C MET A 293 -23.60 -1.88 -1.99
N ILE A 294 -22.45 -1.54 -2.59
CA ILE A 294 -22.26 -1.53 -4.05
C ILE A 294 -22.45 -2.95 -4.60
N THR A 295 -21.81 -3.94 -3.99
CA THR A 295 -21.95 -5.37 -4.36
C THR A 295 -23.38 -5.86 -4.21
N GLY A 296 -24.08 -5.48 -3.14
CA GLY A 296 -25.48 -5.84 -2.90
C GLY A 296 -26.44 -5.31 -3.99
N ARG A 297 -26.05 -4.28 -4.71
CA ARG A 297 -26.79 -3.78 -5.90
C ARG A 297 -26.37 -4.45 -7.23
N GLY A 298 -25.55 -5.50 -7.17
CA GLY A 298 -25.07 -6.20 -8.38
C GLY A 298 -23.96 -5.45 -9.13
N VAL A 299 -23.38 -4.40 -8.55
CA VAL A 299 -22.23 -3.69 -9.11
C VAL A 299 -20.95 -4.27 -8.51
N CYS A 300 -19.94 -4.52 -9.35
CA CYS A 300 -18.65 -5.03 -8.88
C CYS A 300 -18.00 -4.07 -7.88
N SER A 301 -17.66 -4.55 -6.69
CA SER A 301 -16.83 -3.81 -5.75
C SER A 301 -15.88 -4.76 -5.01
N LYS A 302 -14.69 -4.24 -4.71
CA LYS A 302 -13.67 -4.94 -3.91
C LYS A 302 -13.20 -4.05 -2.77
N TYR A 303 -12.90 -4.68 -1.66
CA TYR A 303 -12.29 -4.04 -0.50
C TYR A 303 -10.97 -4.73 -0.18
N LEU A 304 -9.89 -4.00 -0.26
CA LEU A 304 -8.55 -4.42 0.11
C LEU A 304 -8.05 -3.54 1.26
N ILE A 305 -7.37 -4.14 2.21
CA ILE A 305 -6.78 -3.41 3.33
C ILE A 305 -5.33 -3.82 3.50
N LYS A 306 -4.45 -2.84 3.48
CA LYS A 306 -3.03 -3.04 3.75
C LYS A 306 -2.86 -3.22 5.25
N GLU A 307 -2.12 -4.25 5.63
CA GLU A 307 -1.70 -4.50 7.01
C GLU A 307 -0.32 -3.86 7.28
N ARG A 308 0.06 -3.77 8.55
CA ARG A 308 1.42 -3.38 8.94
C ARG A 308 2.43 -4.39 8.42
N SER A 309 3.60 -3.91 8.04
CA SER A 309 4.73 -4.74 7.64
C SER A 309 6.00 -4.29 8.37
N PRO A 310 6.97 -5.19 8.60
CA PRO A 310 8.24 -4.81 9.20
C PRO A 310 9.06 -3.95 8.22
N LEU A 311 9.89 -3.07 8.79
CA LEU A 311 10.97 -2.45 8.04
C LEU A 311 12.13 -3.43 7.88
N TYR A 312 12.89 -3.29 6.81
CA TYR A 312 14.12 -4.05 6.56
C TYR A 312 15.25 -3.09 6.13
N PRO A 313 16.53 -3.46 6.29
CA PRO A 313 17.64 -2.52 6.12
C PRO A 313 17.67 -1.81 4.78
N GLU A 314 17.22 -2.45 3.70
CA GLU A 314 17.26 -1.92 2.33
C GLU A 314 15.99 -1.15 1.93
N ARG A 315 15.01 -1.02 2.83
CA ARG A 315 13.70 -0.41 2.54
C ARG A 315 13.81 0.99 1.93
N PHE A 316 14.68 1.81 2.46
CA PHE A 316 14.83 3.20 2.02
C PHE A 316 15.63 3.34 0.72
N ALA A 317 16.29 2.28 0.25
CA ALA A 317 16.99 2.26 -1.04
C ALA A 317 16.06 2.02 -2.25
N ARG A 318 14.76 1.76 -2.04
CA ARG A 318 13.80 1.45 -3.11
C ARG A 318 13.72 2.54 -4.18
N ARG A 319 13.90 3.79 -3.80
CA ARG A 319 13.86 4.93 -4.73
C ARG A 319 15.10 5.04 -5.63
N GLY A 320 16.22 4.43 -5.24
CA GLY A 320 17.47 4.36 -6.01
C GLY A 320 18.45 5.51 -5.77
N ASP A 321 18.04 6.60 -5.13
CA ASP A 321 18.91 7.75 -4.77
C ASP A 321 19.43 7.71 -3.32
N ILE A 322 19.04 6.70 -2.56
CA ILE A 322 19.61 6.31 -1.26
C ILE A 322 20.34 4.98 -1.48
N SER A 323 21.64 4.93 -1.22
CA SER A 323 22.41 3.70 -1.37
C SER A 323 21.95 2.63 -0.36
N LEU A 324 22.19 1.34 -0.67
CA LEU A 324 21.88 0.23 0.24
C LEU A 324 22.56 0.42 1.61
N ALA A 325 23.85 0.85 1.61
CA ALA A 325 24.58 1.10 2.84
C ALA A 325 23.95 2.23 3.67
N LYS A 326 23.52 3.33 3.03
CA LYS A 326 22.86 4.45 3.71
C LYS A 326 21.48 4.06 4.23
N SER A 327 20.71 3.31 3.45
CA SER A 327 19.41 2.76 3.90
C SER A 327 19.58 1.90 5.15
N ALA A 328 20.54 0.99 5.15
CA ALA A 328 20.85 0.14 6.30
C ALA A 328 21.29 0.97 7.51
N ALA A 329 22.13 1.99 7.32
CA ALA A 329 22.57 2.88 8.40
C ALA A 329 21.39 3.61 9.06
N VAL A 330 20.46 4.17 8.27
CA VAL A 330 19.23 4.81 8.79
C VAL A 330 18.35 3.79 9.51
N PHE A 331 18.17 2.60 8.95
CA PHE A 331 17.40 1.53 9.60
C PHE A 331 17.98 1.15 10.98
N TYR A 332 19.30 0.94 11.08
CA TYR A 332 19.94 0.59 12.35
C TYR A 332 19.95 1.75 13.34
N GLU A 333 20.03 3.00 12.87
CA GLU A 333 19.86 4.18 13.72
C GLU A 333 18.48 4.19 14.36
N LEU A 334 17.40 4.01 13.57
CA LEU A 334 16.03 3.93 14.09
C LEU A 334 15.87 2.77 15.08
N LYS A 335 16.46 1.61 14.77
CA LYS A 335 16.40 0.43 15.65
C LYS A 335 17.11 0.67 16.97
N THR A 336 18.31 1.21 16.96
CA THR A 336 19.10 1.53 18.16
C THR A 336 18.41 2.56 19.05
N LYS A 337 17.66 3.49 18.44
CA LYS A 337 16.89 4.52 19.15
C LYS A 337 15.51 4.03 19.65
N GLY A 338 15.18 2.75 19.46
CA GLY A 338 13.96 2.16 19.98
C GLY A 338 12.69 2.43 19.13
N TYR A 339 12.84 2.94 17.91
CA TYR A 339 11.70 3.12 17.01
C TYR A 339 11.23 1.81 16.38
N LEU A 340 12.00 0.72 16.49
CA LEU A 340 11.64 -0.57 15.95
C LEU A 340 11.51 -1.63 17.06
N THR A 341 10.49 -2.45 16.97
CA THR A 341 10.35 -3.65 17.79
C THR A 341 11.43 -4.69 17.47
N SER A 342 11.55 -5.75 18.27
CA SER A 342 12.45 -6.88 17.99
C SER A 342 12.17 -7.54 16.62
N LYS A 343 10.93 -7.49 16.13
CA LYS A 343 10.49 -7.97 14.81
C LYS A 343 10.53 -6.88 13.72
N ASN A 344 11.19 -5.74 13.98
CA ASN A 344 11.38 -4.61 13.07
C ASN A 344 10.08 -3.85 12.66
N TYR A 345 8.99 -4.01 13.38
CA TYR A 345 7.83 -3.15 13.19
C TYR A 345 8.09 -1.78 13.81
N PHE A 346 7.75 -0.72 13.09
CA PHE A 346 7.87 0.65 13.61
C PHE A 346 6.88 0.86 14.75
N THR A 347 7.32 1.51 15.83
CA THR A 347 6.51 1.76 17.03
C THR A 347 5.75 3.08 16.89
N GLY A 348 4.43 3.05 16.90
CA GLY A 348 3.60 4.25 16.74
C GLY A 348 3.51 4.71 15.29
N PHE A 349 3.52 6.04 15.08
CA PHE A 349 3.44 6.72 13.79
C PHE A 349 4.69 7.56 13.54
N SER A 350 4.95 7.91 12.29
CA SER A 350 6.15 8.67 11.89
C SER A 350 6.23 10.06 12.52
N ASP A 351 5.11 10.68 12.88
CA ASP A 351 5.03 12.00 13.51
C ASP A 351 5.89 12.11 14.78
N SER A 352 5.95 11.03 15.55
CA SER A 352 6.79 10.98 16.77
C SER A 352 8.28 11.06 16.43
N LEU A 353 8.71 10.39 15.36
CA LEU A 353 10.08 10.47 14.85
C LEU A 353 10.35 11.88 14.29
N VAL A 354 9.44 12.40 13.46
CA VAL A 354 9.57 13.73 12.84
C VAL A 354 9.73 14.79 13.91
N THR A 355 8.88 14.80 14.93
CA THR A 355 8.93 15.75 16.04
C THR A 355 10.26 15.65 16.79
N THR A 356 10.69 14.43 17.15
CA THR A 356 11.94 14.20 17.88
C THR A 356 13.15 14.59 17.03
N TYR A 357 13.14 14.25 15.75
CA TYR A 357 14.19 14.61 14.80
C TYR A 357 14.30 16.14 14.65
N GLN A 358 13.18 16.85 14.49
CA GLN A 358 13.17 18.30 14.37
C GLN A 358 13.71 19.00 15.62
N ALA A 359 13.42 18.46 16.80
CA ALA A 359 13.93 19.01 18.08
C ALA A 359 15.42 18.76 18.28
N ALA A 360 15.98 17.64 17.77
CA ALA A 360 17.37 17.26 17.97
C ALA A 360 17.97 16.56 16.72
N PRO A 361 18.19 17.28 15.60
CA PRO A 361 18.65 16.65 14.35
C PRO A 361 20.00 15.95 14.48
N THR A 362 20.91 16.50 15.31
CA THR A 362 22.25 15.95 15.55
C THR A 362 22.23 14.61 16.29
N ALA A 363 21.12 14.30 16.96
CA ALA A 363 20.92 12.99 17.57
C ALA A 363 20.64 11.88 16.53
N PHE A 364 20.36 12.23 15.29
CA PHE A 364 20.07 11.31 14.18
C PHE A 364 21.06 11.53 13.01
N PRO A 365 22.35 11.25 13.18
CA PRO A 365 23.37 11.59 12.18
C PRO A 365 23.10 10.94 10.81
N GLU A 366 22.60 9.71 10.77
CA GLU A 366 22.33 9.01 9.51
C GLU A 366 21.12 9.61 8.77
N LEU A 367 20.01 9.83 9.47
CA LEU A 367 18.84 10.50 8.92
C LEU A 367 19.15 11.96 8.57
N ASN A 368 19.91 12.67 9.42
CA ASN A 368 20.24 14.07 9.21
C ASN A 368 21.10 14.31 7.95
N SER A 369 21.95 13.35 7.57
CA SER A 369 22.80 13.43 6.38
C SER A 369 22.04 13.33 5.05
N LEU A 370 20.77 12.91 5.07
CA LEU A 370 19.92 12.81 3.87
C LEU A 370 19.45 14.19 3.40
N THR A 371 19.21 14.31 2.10
CA THR A 371 18.57 15.51 1.53
C THR A 371 17.10 15.62 2.00
N PRO A 372 16.46 16.79 1.93
CA PRO A 372 15.06 16.95 2.31
C PRO A 372 14.12 15.97 1.61
N LEU A 373 14.30 15.71 0.30
CA LEU A 373 13.49 14.76 -0.47
C LEU A 373 13.73 13.31 -0.05
N GLN A 374 14.94 12.95 0.33
CA GLN A 374 15.26 11.61 0.84
C GLN A 374 14.66 11.41 2.24
N LYS A 375 14.68 12.43 3.10
CA LYS A 375 14.02 12.39 4.42
C LYS A 375 12.52 12.20 4.28
N LEU A 376 11.89 12.97 3.38
CA LEU A 376 10.47 12.81 3.08
C LEU A 376 10.16 11.37 2.66
N PHE A 377 10.95 10.81 1.76
CA PHE A 377 10.77 9.42 1.31
C PHE A 377 10.95 8.41 2.46
N VAL A 378 11.92 8.62 3.37
CA VAL A 378 12.07 7.76 4.57
C VAL A 378 10.81 7.79 5.42
N VAL A 379 10.25 8.97 5.68
CA VAL A 379 8.99 9.14 6.43
C VAL A 379 7.84 8.42 5.72
N GLU A 380 7.66 8.64 4.42
CA GLU A 380 6.64 7.94 3.62
C GLU A 380 6.78 6.42 3.71
N GLN A 381 8.01 5.88 3.65
CA GLN A 381 8.24 4.43 3.76
C GLN A 381 7.94 3.89 5.17
N ILE A 382 8.13 4.71 6.22
CA ILE A 382 7.72 4.37 7.58
C ILE A 382 6.19 4.33 7.66
N ASP A 383 5.49 5.35 7.18
CA ASP A 383 4.02 5.42 7.15
C ASP A 383 3.43 4.22 6.40
N LEU A 384 4.02 3.86 5.27
CA LEU A 384 3.65 2.67 4.52
C LEU A 384 3.84 1.38 5.33
N SER A 385 4.93 1.28 6.11
CA SER A 385 5.18 0.11 6.96
C SER A 385 4.19 0.02 8.12
N VAL A 386 3.77 1.16 8.65
CA VAL A 386 2.73 1.25 9.69
C VAL A 386 1.34 0.99 9.12
N SER A 387 1.17 1.09 7.80
CA SER A 387 -0.12 1.10 7.13
C SER A 387 -0.95 2.34 7.49
N ASP A 388 -0.32 3.50 7.38
CA ASP A 388 -0.95 4.80 7.59
C ASP A 388 -1.48 5.40 6.28
N HIS A 389 -2.00 6.62 6.37
CA HIS A 389 -2.67 7.37 5.31
C HIS A 389 -1.73 7.80 4.18
N GLN A 390 -1.30 6.86 3.34
CA GLN A 390 -0.39 7.10 2.21
C GLN A 390 -0.85 6.36 0.94
N MET A 391 -0.44 6.87 -0.23
CA MET A 391 -0.50 6.07 -1.46
C MET A 391 0.50 4.92 -1.36
N TYR A 392 0.09 3.71 -1.72
CA TYR A 392 0.93 2.52 -1.68
C TYR A 392 0.77 1.66 -2.93
N SER A 393 1.84 1.01 -3.31
CA SER A 393 1.92 0.17 -4.52
C SER A 393 1.78 -1.33 -4.23
N ASP A 394 1.39 -1.69 -3.02
CA ASP A 394 1.23 -3.10 -2.60
C ASP A 394 0.09 -3.82 -3.34
N TYR A 395 -0.80 -3.09 -4.00
CA TYR A 395 -1.94 -3.65 -4.75
C TYR A 395 -1.97 -3.22 -6.22
N ASN A 396 -0.81 -3.02 -6.83
CA ASN A 396 -0.73 -2.60 -8.22
C ASN A 396 -1.31 -3.65 -9.17
N LYS A 397 -0.98 -4.93 -8.98
CA LYS A 397 -1.52 -6.04 -9.81
C LYS A 397 -3.01 -6.25 -9.56
N ALA A 398 -3.45 -6.12 -8.30
CA ALA A 398 -4.86 -6.17 -7.96
C ALA A 398 -5.64 -5.02 -8.65
N THR A 399 -5.06 -3.80 -8.68
CA THR A 399 -5.60 -2.64 -9.41
C THR A 399 -5.67 -2.90 -10.92
N LEU A 400 -4.59 -3.40 -11.53
CA LEU A 400 -4.57 -3.79 -12.94
C LEU A 400 -5.62 -4.85 -13.26
N LYS A 401 -5.70 -5.90 -12.45
CA LYS A 401 -6.70 -6.96 -12.60
C LYS A 401 -8.11 -6.38 -12.51
N PHE A 402 -8.36 -5.47 -11.55
CA PHE A 402 -9.67 -4.83 -11.42
C PHE A 402 -10.01 -3.96 -12.63
N PHE A 403 -9.08 -3.20 -13.19
CA PHE A 403 -9.33 -2.43 -14.41
C PHE A 403 -9.59 -3.32 -15.62
N ASN A 404 -8.92 -4.46 -15.74
CA ASN A 404 -9.08 -5.38 -16.86
C ASN A 404 -10.37 -6.20 -16.80
N THR A 405 -10.71 -6.74 -15.63
CA THR A 405 -11.73 -7.77 -15.49
C THR A 405 -12.85 -7.43 -14.50
N GLN A 406 -12.68 -6.38 -13.68
CA GLN A 406 -13.52 -6.07 -12.53
C GLN A 406 -13.62 -7.28 -11.58
N CYS A 407 -14.82 -7.83 -11.36
CA CYS A 407 -15.04 -8.99 -10.48
C CYS A 407 -15.08 -10.35 -11.25
N LEU A 408 -14.74 -10.36 -12.52
CA LEU A 408 -14.67 -11.60 -13.30
C LEU A 408 -13.43 -12.41 -12.97
#